data_a68a801f51423cb882ccf45e18ff9771
#
_entry.id   a68a801f51423cb882ccf45e18ff9771
#
_cell.length_a   1.000
_cell.length_b   1.000
_cell.length_c   1.000
_cell.angle_alpha   90.00
_cell.angle_beta   90.00
_cell.angle_gamma   90.00
#
_symmetry.space_group_name_H-M   'P 1'
#
loop_
_entity.id
_entity.type
_entity.pdbx_description
1 polymer ?
#
loop_
_entity_poly.entity_id
_entity_poly.type
_entity_poly.pdbx_seq_one_letter_code
_entity_poly.pdbx_strand_id
1 'polypeptide(L)'
;MRRLAVITVVATIAFTASPALGQGQSELAEARQGTSRYHNVAHAQSAGYGSTLDLLGCFENPAEGGMGLHYLNGALLDGAVDAAAPEALVYEMREDGQLKLVGLEFLVPEGLVDPDNPPELFGHQFHPHGVLPFWILHVWIWRPNPSGMFSDYNPGVAMCPEGVPVFGS
;
A
#
# COMPACT_ATOMS: atom_id res chain seq x y z
N MET A 1 -4.01 9.88 -71.41
CA MET A 1 -4.61 10.04 -70.08
C MET A 1 -3.83 9.15 -69.09
N ARG A 2 -2.93 9.76 -68.30
CA ARG A 2 -2.13 9.05 -67.29
C ARG A 2 -2.91 9.06 -65.95
N ARG A 3 -3.25 7.89 -65.42
CA ARG A 3 -3.91 7.78 -64.14
C ARG A 3 -2.79 7.77 -63.04
N LEU A 4 -2.76 8.79 -62.19
CA LEU A 4 -1.95 8.79 -60.96
C LEU A 4 -2.62 7.89 -59.94
N ALA A 5 -1.89 6.89 -59.48
CA ALA A 5 -2.28 6.09 -58.31
C ALA A 5 -1.79 6.80 -57.05
N VAL A 6 -2.72 7.15 -56.17
CA VAL A 6 -2.41 7.67 -54.83
C VAL A 6 -2.19 6.48 -53.90
N ILE A 7 -0.97 6.30 -53.43
CA ILE A 7 -0.63 5.29 -52.41
C ILE A 7 -0.83 5.94 -51.05
N THR A 8 -1.86 5.53 -50.32
CA THR A 8 -2.10 5.95 -48.94
C THR A 8 -1.26 5.04 -48.02
N VAL A 9 -0.21 5.57 -47.42
CA VAL A 9 0.58 4.87 -46.38
C VAL A 9 -0.15 5.05 -45.06
N VAL A 10 -0.72 3.97 -44.52
CA VAL A 10 -1.28 3.94 -43.16
C VAL A 10 -0.15 3.57 -42.23
N ALA A 11 0.33 4.56 -41.43
CA ALA A 11 1.29 4.33 -40.37
C ALA A 11 0.56 3.73 -39.15
N THR A 12 0.76 2.46 -38.86
CA THR A 12 0.32 1.82 -37.62
C THR A 12 1.31 2.18 -36.51
N ILE A 13 0.87 3.02 -35.55
CA ILE A 13 1.62 3.29 -34.33
C ILE A 13 1.37 2.12 -33.37
N ALA A 14 2.36 1.25 -33.21
CA ALA A 14 2.35 0.22 -32.19
C ALA A 14 2.69 0.86 -30.83
N PHE A 15 1.72 0.94 -29.92
CA PHE A 15 1.98 1.27 -28.52
C PHE A 15 2.62 0.03 -27.86
N THR A 16 3.91 0.07 -27.63
CA THR A 16 4.59 -0.89 -26.75
C THR A 16 4.44 -0.40 -25.31
N ALA A 17 3.60 -1.07 -24.51
CA ALA A 17 3.56 -0.83 -23.06
C ALA A 17 4.93 -1.19 -22.48
N SER A 18 5.50 -0.29 -21.63
CA SER A 18 6.74 -0.58 -20.92
C SER A 18 6.53 -1.76 -19.97
N PRO A 19 7.45 -2.74 -19.95
CA PRO A 19 7.32 -3.94 -19.12
C PRO A 19 7.16 -3.62 -17.62
N ALA A 20 7.79 -2.58 -17.11
CA ALA A 20 7.66 -2.12 -15.71
C ALA A 20 6.23 -1.68 -15.34
N LEU A 21 5.50 -1.00 -16.25
CA LEU A 21 4.10 -0.63 -16.00
C LEU A 21 3.17 -1.87 -15.97
N GLY A 22 3.50 -2.90 -16.74
CA GLY A 22 2.75 -4.16 -16.74
C GLY A 22 2.95 -4.94 -15.44
N GLN A 23 4.16 -4.98 -14.91
CA GLN A 23 4.48 -5.67 -13.66
C GLN A 23 3.78 -5.03 -12.45
N GLY A 24 3.86 -3.73 -12.25
CA GLY A 24 3.18 -3.05 -11.15
C GLY A 24 1.66 -3.23 -11.16
N GLN A 25 1.04 -3.33 -12.33
CA GLN A 25 -0.40 -3.61 -12.44
C GLN A 25 -0.75 -5.05 -12.04
N SER A 26 0.09 -6.06 -12.38
CA SER A 26 -0.12 -7.45 -11.94
C SER A 26 0.04 -7.58 -10.42
N GLU A 27 1.06 -6.98 -9.83
CA GLU A 27 1.31 -6.97 -8.39
C GLU A 27 0.14 -6.31 -7.62
N LEU A 28 -0.42 -5.18 -8.11
CA LEU A 28 -1.62 -4.58 -7.52
C LEU A 28 -2.85 -5.49 -7.60
N ALA A 29 -2.99 -6.29 -8.65
CA ALA A 29 -4.07 -7.27 -8.76
C ALA A 29 -3.86 -8.41 -7.77
N GLU A 30 -2.63 -8.90 -7.60
CA GLU A 30 -2.25 -9.91 -6.61
C GLU A 30 -2.51 -9.42 -5.19
N ALA A 31 -2.12 -8.18 -4.86
CA ALA A 31 -2.38 -7.56 -3.57
C ALA A 31 -3.88 -7.50 -3.25
N ARG A 32 -4.72 -7.09 -4.22
CA ARG A 32 -6.19 -7.10 -4.07
C ARG A 32 -6.72 -8.51 -3.85
N GLN A 33 -6.28 -9.48 -4.63
CA GLN A 33 -6.72 -10.86 -4.50
C GLN A 33 -6.33 -11.47 -3.15
N GLY A 34 -5.10 -11.30 -2.72
CA GLY A 34 -4.57 -11.82 -1.46
C GLY A 34 -5.26 -11.24 -0.23
N THR A 35 -5.64 -9.94 -0.29
CA THR A 35 -6.11 -9.20 0.89
C THR A 35 -7.62 -8.94 0.94
N SER A 36 -8.38 -9.21 -0.14
CA SER A 36 -9.83 -8.94 -0.20
C SER A 36 -10.62 -9.56 0.96
N ARG A 37 -10.25 -10.76 1.42
CA ARG A 37 -10.86 -11.45 2.57
C ARG A 37 -10.71 -10.69 3.89
N TYR A 38 -9.73 -9.82 4.01
CA TYR A 38 -9.41 -9.07 5.22
C TYR A 38 -10.27 -7.81 5.43
N HIS A 39 -11.22 -7.52 4.52
CA HIS A 39 -12.32 -6.61 4.85
C HIS A 39 -13.11 -7.06 6.09
N ASN A 40 -13.10 -8.35 6.38
CA ASN A 40 -13.50 -8.89 7.68
C ASN A 40 -12.25 -9.04 8.56
N VAL A 41 -12.13 -8.20 9.58
CA VAL A 41 -10.98 -8.19 10.49
C VAL A 41 -10.76 -9.53 11.21
N ALA A 42 -11.81 -10.31 11.45
CA ALA A 42 -11.67 -11.65 12.05
C ALA A 42 -10.91 -12.62 11.14
N HIS A 43 -11.02 -12.47 9.82
CA HIS A 43 -10.20 -13.23 8.88
C HIS A 43 -8.72 -12.82 8.92
N ALA A 44 -8.45 -11.53 9.08
CA ALA A 44 -7.09 -11.04 9.26
C ALA A 44 -6.48 -11.60 10.56
N GLN A 45 -7.21 -11.52 11.68
CA GLN A 45 -6.77 -12.06 12.96
C GLN A 45 -6.51 -13.58 12.89
N SER A 46 -7.39 -14.34 12.23
CA SER A 46 -7.22 -15.77 12.02
C SER A 46 -6.01 -16.12 11.14
N ALA A 47 -5.56 -15.17 10.30
CA ALA A 47 -4.38 -15.28 9.45
C ALA A 47 -3.09 -14.80 10.14
N GLY A 48 -3.15 -14.41 11.42
CA GLY A 48 -1.97 -13.99 12.19
C GLY A 48 -1.75 -12.49 12.30
N TYR A 49 -2.64 -11.65 11.75
CA TYR A 49 -2.54 -10.20 11.89
C TYR A 49 -3.10 -9.77 13.24
N GLY A 50 -2.27 -9.14 14.09
CA GLY A 50 -2.64 -8.59 15.37
C GLY A 50 -2.70 -7.05 15.35
N SER A 51 -3.64 -6.46 16.12
CA SER A 51 -3.69 -5.00 16.29
C SER A 51 -2.42 -4.50 16.98
N THR A 52 -1.86 -3.40 16.47
CA THR A 52 -0.74 -2.69 17.11
C THR A 52 -1.22 -1.54 18.00
N LEU A 53 -2.53 -1.37 18.19
CA LEU A 53 -3.12 -0.23 18.89
C LEU A 53 -2.54 -0.02 20.30
N ASP A 54 -2.45 -1.09 21.09
CA ASP A 54 -1.96 -1.00 22.47
C ASP A 54 -0.46 -0.71 22.57
N LEU A 55 0.29 -0.97 21.50
CA LEU A 55 1.75 -0.79 21.45
C LEU A 55 2.15 0.53 20.80
N LEU A 56 1.51 0.84 19.66
CA LEU A 56 1.91 1.96 18.80
C LEU A 56 0.81 3.05 18.71
N GLY A 57 -0.43 2.72 19.04
CA GLY A 57 -1.54 3.64 18.86
C GLY A 57 -2.08 3.65 17.42
N CYS A 58 -2.88 4.65 17.15
CA CYS A 58 -3.41 4.99 15.82
C CYS A 58 -2.46 6.00 15.15
N PHE A 59 -2.35 5.96 13.84
CA PHE A 59 -1.43 6.82 13.09
C PHE A 59 -2.20 7.93 12.37
N GLU A 60 -1.75 9.16 12.55
CA GLU A 60 -2.28 10.34 11.87
C GLU A 60 -1.23 11.45 11.76
N ASN A 61 -1.40 12.32 10.77
CA ASN A 61 -0.68 13.57 10.65
C ASN A 61 -1.69 14.69 10.38
N PRO A 62 -1.85 15.68 11.28
CA PRO A 62 -2.83 16.76 11.11
C PRO A 62 -2.67 17.56 9.82
N ALA A 63 -1.47 17.59 9.21
CA ALA A 63 -1.21 18.30 7.97
C ALA A 63 -1.49 17.46 6.71
N GLU A 64 -1.46 16.12 6.82
CA GLU A 64 -1.49 15.19 5.67
C GLU A 64 -2.70 14.26 5.67
N GLY A 65 -3.30 14.00 6.84
CA GLY A 65 -4.47 13.15 6.99
C GLY A 65 -4.28 11.97 7.92
N GLY A 66 -5.28 11.09 7.95
CA GLY A 66 -5.23 9.86 8.73
C GLY A 66 -4.40 8.78 8.02
N MET A 67 -3.89 7.85 8.81
CA MET A 67 -3.36 6.58 8.33
C MET A 67 -4.21 5.44 8.92
N GLY A 68 -4.53 5.52 10.22
CA GLY A 68 -5.45 4.59 10.90
C GLY A 68 -4.72 3.59 11.79
N LEU A 69 -5.35 2.41 11.98
CA LEU A 69 -4.85 1.32 12.81
C LEU A 69 -4.13 0.29 11.97
N HIS A 70 -2.97 -0.15 12.45
CA HIS A 70 -2.22 -1.23 11.82
C HIS A 70 -2.52 -2.57 12.47
N TYR A 71 -2.70 -3.58 11.64
CA TYR A 71 -2.77 -4.98 12.03
C TYR A 71 -1.55 -5.68 11.43
N LEU A 72 -0.57 -6.00 12.26
CA LEU A 72 0.72 -6.55 11.87
C LEU A 72 0.75 -8.07 11.96
N ASN A 73 1.31 -8.73 10.96
CA ASN A 73 1.67 -10.13 11.02
C ASN A 73 3.20 -10.27 11.18
N GLY A 74 3.66 -10.42 12.41
CA GLY A 74 5.08 -10.52 12.72
C GLY A 74 5.80 -11.72 12.09
N ALA A 75 5.07 -12.75 11.65
CA ALA A 75 5.67 -13.90 10.98
C ALA A 75 6.10 -13.58 9.53
N LEU A 76 5.63 -12.48 8.96
CA LEU A 76 6.01 -12.00 7.62
C LEU A 76 7.19 -11.01 7.64
N LEU A 77 7.69 -10.61 8.81
CA LEU A 77 8.85 -9.71 8.94
C LEU A 77 10.17 -10.48 8.70
N ASP A 78 10.27 -11.19 7.60
CA ASP A 78 11.41 -12.03 7.23
C ASP A 78 12.32 -11.43 6.15
N GLY A 79 11.96 -10.23 5.66
CA GLY A 79 12.67 -9.51 4.61
C GLY A 79 12.26 -9.88 3.19
N ALA A 80 11.38 -10.87 2.99
CA ALA A 80 10.77 -11.14 1.70
C ALA A 80 9.67 -10.10 1.42
N VAL A 81 9.47 -9.77 0.14
CA VAL A 81 8.41 -8.86 -0.30
C VAL A 81 7.47 -9.63 -1.22
N ASP A 82 6.21 -9.78 -0.81
CA ASP A 82 5.16 -10.49 -1.55
C ASP A 82 3.90 -9.61 -1.66
N ALA A 83 3.54 -9.23 -2.88
CA ALA A 83 2.37 -8.39 -3.15
C ALA A 83 1.07 -8.96 -2.55
N ALA A 84 0.91 -10.28 -2.47
CA ALA A 84 -0.28 -10.94 -1.93
C ALA A 84 -0.29 -11.08 -0.40
N ALA A 85 0.85 -10.84 0.27
CA ALA A 85 1.04 -11.07 1.69
C ALA A 85 1.73 -9.89 2.39
N PRO A 86 1.07 -8.70 2.47
CA PRO A 86 1.63 -7.53 3.16
C PRO A 86 1.88 -7.83 4.63
N GLU A 87 2.93 -7.27 5.21
CA GLU A 87 3.26 -7.41 6.63
C GLU A 87 2.23 -6.74 7.52
N ALA A 88 1.61 -5.63 7.06
CA ALA A 88 0.54 -4.95 7.79
C ALA A 88 -0.67 -4.61 6.92
N LEU A 89 -1.85 -4.63 7.56
CA LEU A 89 -3.13 -4.20 7.04
C LEU A 89 -3.53 -2.90 7.74
N VAL A 90 -3.97 -1.90 6.97
CA VAL A 90 -4.34 -0.59 7.50
C VAL A 90 -5.86 -0.46 7.53
N TYR A 91 -6.39 -0.22 8.73
CA TYR A 91 -7.83 -0.07 8.96
C TYR A 91 -8.19 1.34 9.43
N GLU A 92 -9.18 1.94 8.76
CA GLU A 92 -9.88 3.11 9.26
C GLU A 92 -10.84 2.69 10.38
N MET A 93 -10.72 3.30 11.56
CA MET A 93 -11.72 3.14 12.61
C MET A 93 -12.86 4.15 12.39
N ARG A 94 -14.09 3.65 12.29
CA ARG A 94 -15.29 4.47 12.15
C ARG A 94 -15.81 4.93 13.52
N GLU A 95 -16.66 5.94 13.52
CA GLU A 95 -17.30 6.45 14.73
C GLU A 95 -18.12 5.38 15.50
N ASP A 96 -18.65 4.39 14.79
CA ASP A 96 -19.37 3.24 15.38
C ASP A 96 -18.43 2.13 15.89
N GLY A 97 -17.10 2.35 15.84
CA GLY A 97 -16.07 1.40 16.24
C GLY A 97 -15.80 0.29 15.21
N GLN A 98 -16.50 0.29 14.08
CA GLN A 98 -16.23 -0.68 13.02
C GLN A 98 -14.92 -0.35 12.30
N LEU A 99 -14.19 -1.41 11.93
CA LEU A 99 -12.95 -1.31 11.18
C LEU A 99 -13.21 -1.54 9.69
N LYS A 100 -12.64 -0.65 8.86
CA LYS A 100 -12.71 -0.75 7.42
C LYS A 100 -11.31 -0.83 6.85
N LEU A 101 -10.98 -1.91 6.15
CA LEU A 101 -9.72 -2.03 5.43
C LEU A 101 -9.61 -0.92 4.38
N VAL A 102 -8.55 -0.11 4.44
CA VAL A 102 -8.34 1.05 3.56
C VAL A 102 -7.03 0.96 2.79
N GLY A 103 -6.00 0.37 3.37
CA GLY A 103 -4.68 0.25 2.77
C GLY A 103 -3.93 -0.99 3.21
N LEU A 104 -2.77 -1.16 2.64
CA LEU A 104 -1.77 -2.16 2.98
C LEU A 104 -0.47 -1.43 3.28
N GLU A 105 0.35 -2.02 4.14
CA GLU A 105 1.70 -1.55 4.36
C GLU A 105 2.66 -2.74 4.28
N PHE A 106 3.67 -2.57 3.46
CA PHE A 106 4.78 -3.52 3.29
C PHE A 106 5.95 -3.04 4.11
N LEU A 107 6.54 -3.95 4.91
CA LEU A 107 7.53 -3.63 5.93
C LEU A 107 8.73 -4.56 5.81
N VAL A 108 9.91 -4.01 5.62
CA VAL A 108 11.16 -4.77 5.69
C VAL A 108 11.99 -4.26 6.87
N PRO A 109 12.38 -5.13 7.83
CA PRO A 109 13.26 -4.72 8.92
C PRO A 109 14.54 -4.07 8.39
N GLU A 110 14.93 -2.93 8.97
CA GLU A 110 16.09 -2.12 8.52
C GLU A 110 17.38 -2.95 8.42
N GLY A 111 17.59 -3.88 9.37
CA GLY A 111 18.76 -4.77 9.37
C GLY A 111 18.82 -5.78 8.22
N LEU A 112 17.77 -5.90 7.42
CA LEU A 112 17.67 -6.81 6.25
C LEU A 112 17.70 -6.05 4.92
N VAL A 113 17.82 -4.71 4.94
CA VAL A 113 17.84 -3.87 3.74
C VAL A 113 19.26 -3.43 3.41
N ASP A 114 19.62 -3.50 2.14
CA ASP A 114 20.77 -2.78 1.57
C ASP A 114 20.29 -1.37 1.21
N PRO A 115 20.75 -0.30 1.90
CA PRO A 115 20.30 1.07 1.63
C PRO A 115 20.65 1.58 0.22
N ASP A 116 21.69 1.01 -0.40
CA ASP A 116 22.11 1.36 -1.76
C ASP A 116 21.23 0.67 -2.82
N ASN A 117 20.46 -0.38 -2.41
CA ASN A 117 19.54 -1.12 -3.26
C ASN A 117 18.26 -1.49 -2.48
N PRO A 118 17.41 -0.50 -2.12
CA PRO A 118 16.21 -0.74 -1.35
C PRO A 118 15.20 -1.64 -2.08
N PRO A 119 14.35 -2.37 -1.33
CA PRO A 119 13.28 -3.15 -1.93
C PRO A 119 12.37 -2.30 -2.81
N GLU A 120 11.78 -2.94 -3.82
CA GLU A 120 10.82 -2.32 -4.73
C GLU A 120 9.59 -3.23 -4.89
N LEU A 121 8.40 -2.61 -4.92
CA LEU A 121 7.14 -3.28 -5.23
C LEU A 121 6.21 -2.29 -5.96
N PHE A 122 5.38 -2.77 -6.87
CA PHE A 122 4.47 -1.93 -7.70
C PHE A 122 5.22 -0.87 -8.55
N GLY A 123 6.52 -1.02 -8.78
CA GLY A 123 7.37 -0.01 -9.43
C GLY A 123 7.74 1.17 -8.52
N HIS A 124 7.63 0.99 -7.19
CA HIS A 124 8.00 1.98 -6.17
C HIS A 124 9.00 1.40 -5.17
N GLN A 125 10.06 2.15 -4.91
CA GLN A 125 11.03 1.78 -3.89
C GLN A 125 10.45 2.05 -2.49
N PHE A 126 10.83 1.18 -1.54
CA PHE A 126 10.57 1.41 -0.13
C PHE A 126 11.44 2.56 0.37
N HIS A 127 10.99 3.21 1.44
CA HIS A 127 11.75 4.27 2.13
C HIS A 127 11.79 4.02 3.64
N PRO A 128 12.79 4.59 4.37
CA PRO A 128 12.84 4.46 5.82
C PRO A 128 11.61 5.06 6.50
N HIS A 129 11.07 4.40 7.52
CA HIS A 129 9.97 4.93 8.32
C HIS A 129 10.37 6.18 9.13
N GLY A 130 11.65 6.37 9.41
CA GLY A 130 12.18 7.54 10.14
C GLY A 130 12.09 7.46 11.67
N VAL A 131 11.21 6.64 12.24
CA VAL A 131 11.06 6.43 13.70
C VAL A 131 11.17 4.95 14.06
N LEU A 132 10.44 4.08 13.36
CA LEU A 132 10.51 2.63 13.56
C LEU A 132 11.62 2.04 12.68
N PRO A 133 12.25 0.92 13.07
CA PRO A 133 13.39 0.34 12.37
C PRO A 133 12.95 -0.49 11.16
N PHE A 134 12.19 0.13 10.25
CA PHE A 134 11.65 -0.48 9.04
C PHE A 134 11.84 0.41 7.81
N TRP A 135 11.99 -0.24 6.66
CA TRP A 135 11.71 0.33 5.35
C TRP A 135 10.28 -0.02 4.99
N ILE A 136 9.53 0.95 4.47
CA ILE A 136 8.08 0.86 4.30
C ILE A 136 7.64 1.25 2.90
N LEU A 137 6.48 0.70 2.49
CA LEU A 137 5.72 1.15 1.34
C LEU A 137 4.23 1.01 1.64
N HIS A 138 3.51 2.14 1.71
CA HIS A 138 2.05 2.17 1.82
C HIS A 138 1.39 2.00 0.46
N VAL A 139 0.23 1.32 0.43
CA VAL A 139 -0.58 1.15 -0.78
C VAL A 139 -2.07 1.31 -0.46
N TRP A 140 -2.68 2.40 -0.92
CA TRP A 140 -4.09 2.71 -0.71
C TRP A 140 -5.00 2.05 -1.76
N ILE A 141 -5.01 0.73 -1.84
CA ILE A 141 -5.77 -0.01 -2.86
C ILE A 141 -7.26 -0.13 -2.57
N TRP A 142 -7.69 0.10 -1.32
CA TRP A 142 -9.08 -0.01 -0.86
C TRP A 142 -9.75 1.34 -0.56
N ARG A 143 -8.96 2.41 -0.53
CA ARG A 143 -9.43 3.79 -0.34
C ARG A 143 -8.65 4.71 -1.29
N PRO A 144 -9.30 5.42 -2.23
CA PRO A 144 -8.61 6.41 -3.04
C PRO A 144 -7.88 7.44 -2.17
N ASN A 145 -6.64 7.76 -2.53
CA ASN A 145 -5.83 8.76 -1.85
C ASN A 145 -5.55 9.93 -2.80
N PRO A 146 -6.09 11.14 -2.50
CA PRO A 146 -5.81 12.33 -3.32
C PRO A 146 -4.34 12.73 -3.36
N SER A 147 -3.57 12.38 -2.30
CA SER A 147 -2.13 12.64 -2.22
C SER A 147 -1.28 11.65 -3.03
N GLY A 148 -1.90 10.57 -3.53
CA GLY A 148 -1.22 9.50 -4.28
C GLY A 148 -1.42 8.12 -3.64
N MET A 149 -1.48 7.08 -4.48
CA MET A 149 -1.72 5.70 -4.02
C MET A 149 -0.65 5.19 -3.04
N PHE A 150 0.56 5.73 -3.10
CA PHE A 150 1.73 5.30 -2.33
C PHE A 150 2.20 6.33 -1.30
N SER A 151 1.41 7.37 -1.03
CA SER A 151 1.71 8.33 0.05
C SER A 151 1.42 7.72 1.42
N ASP A 152 2.19 8.08 2.45
CA ASP A 152 2.07 7.49 3.79
C ASP A 152 0.73 7.84 4.44
N TYR A 153 0.24 9.07 4.28
CA TYR A 153 -1.02 9.53 4.83
C TYR A 153 -2.07 9.73 3.74
N ASN A 154 -3.35 9.64 4.13
CA ASN A 154 -4.48 9.79 3.23
C ASN A 154 -5.51 10.75 3.82
N PRO A 155 -5.67 11.96 3.26
CA PRO A 155 -6.67 12.92 3.74
C PRO A 155 -8.12 12.43 3.59
N GLY A 156 -8.35 11.34 2.86
CA GLY A 156 -9.63 10.66 2.75
C GLY A 156 -9.92 9.65 3.86
N VAL A 157 -8.93 9.35 4.73
CA VAL A 157 -9.07 8.47 5.91
C VAL A 157 -9.34 9.34 7.13
N ALA A 158 -10.27 8.90 7.98
CA ALA A 158 -10.58 9.61 9.22
C ALA A 158 -9.36 9.72 10.13
N MET A 159 -9.25 10.83 10.83
CA MET A 159 -8.30 11.02 11.92
C MET A 159 -8.59 10.02 13.04
N CYS A 160 -7.62 9.80 13.90
CA CYS A 160 -7.77 8.91 15.06
C CYS A 160 -8.92 9.37 15.95
N PRO A 161 -9.80 8.46 16.40
CA PRO A 161 -10.92 8.86 17.28
C PRO A 161 -10.44 9.44 18.60
N GLU A 162 -11.21 10.34 19.17
CA GLU A 162 -10.94 10.95 20.47
C GLU A 162 -10.74 9.85 21.55
N GLY A 163 -9.70 9.99 22.36
CA GLY A 163 -9.37 9.04 23.43
C GLY A 163 -8.60 7.79 22.97
N VAL A 164 -8.37 7.64 21.67
CA VAL A 164 -7.48 6.58 21.14
C VAL A 164 -6.04 7.09 21.18
N PRO A 165 -5.08 6.30 21.71
CA PRO A 165 -3.66 6.68 21.67
C PRO A 165 -3.21 6.95 20.24
N VAL A 166 -2.46 8.04 20.03
CA VAL A 166 -1.89 8.41 18.73
C VAL A 166 -0.38 8.14 18.76
N PHE A 167 0.15 7.58 17.67
CA PHE A 167 1.57 7.29 17.54
C PHE A 167 2.41 8.56 17.63
N GLY A 168 3.40 8.55 18.55
CA GLY A 168 4.33 9.67 18.74
C GLY A 168 3.77 10.87 19.51
N SER A 169 2.55 10.77 20.08
CA SER A 169 1.96 11.83 20.91
C SER A 169 2.40 11.77 22.36
#